data_106d6943e5f8737a5121f14e1516f471
#
_entry.id   106d6943e5f8737a5121f14e1516f471
#
_cell.length_a   1.000
_cell.length_b   1.000
_cell.length_c   1.000
_cell.angle_alpha   90.00
_cell.angle_beta   90.00
_cell.angle_gamma   90.00
#
_symmetry.space_group_name_H-M   'P 1'
#
loop_
_entity.id
_entity.type
_entity.pdbx_description
1 polymer ?
#
loop_
_entity_poly.entity_id
_entity_poly.type
_entity_poly.pdbx_seq_one_letter_code
_entity_poly.pdbx_strand_id
1 'polypeptide(L)'
;MTISHILFSIAGVLLLILFGYHFIWGNAAYAALRPERGSEDDENDKKFTAWLNGRAVFQMGSIDLLLPAALLILMGFQFMEVNVALLSALFFWYLGYALFWLLSILFSKGRKKMDYAKQGQWILFLVVAVLVSVGATKFDAATPNPAGNTAMSTMTTSQNVPTAPQQ
;
A
#
# COMPACT_ATOMS: atom_id res chain seq x y z
N MET A 1 22.85 2.24 3.60
CA MET A 1 21.54 1.95 2.99
C MET A 1 21.42 0.43 2.84
N THR A 2 20.48 -0.20 3.51
CA THR A 2 20.25 -1.66 3.42
C THR A 2 19.36 -1.99 2.22
N ILE A 3 19.28 -3.27 1.84
CA ILE A 3 18.39 -3.74 0.76
C ILE A 3 16.94 -3.34 1.05
N SER A 4 16.50 -3.39 2.31
CA SER A 4 15.16 -2.97 2.72
C SER A 4 14.87 -1.53 2.34
N HIS A 5 15.77 -0.61 2.64
CA HIS A 5 15.62 0.82 2.31
C HIS A 5 15.54 1.06 0.79
N ILE A 6 16.32 0.30 0.00
CA ILE A 6 16.25 0.36 -1.47
C ILE A 6 14.87 -0.10 -1.95
N LEU A 7 14.34 -1.20 -1.41
CA LEU A 7 13.02 -1.73 -1.79
C LEU A 7 11.90 -0.74 -1.45
N PHE A 8 11.95 -0.09 -0.28
CA PHE A 8 10.98 0.96 0.08
C PHE A 8 11.07 2.16 -0.86
N SER A 9 12.29 2.61 -1.19
CA SER A 9 12.48 3.72 -2.14
C SER A 9 11.88 3.38 -3.51
N ILE A 10 12.13 2.17 -4.03
CA ILE A 10 11.59 1.72 -5.32
C ILE A 10 10.07 1.67 -5.26
N ALA A 11 9.48 1.08 -4.22
CA ALA A 11 8.04 1.00 -4.05
C ALA A 11 7.41 2.41 -3.98
N GLY A 12 8.01 3.32 -3.23
CA GLY A 12 7.55 4.71 -3.12
C GLY A 12 7.63 5.47 -4.45
N VAL A 13 8.71 5.30 -5.22
CA VAL A 13 8.86 5.92 -6.55
C VAL A 13 7.83 5.36 -7.53
N LEU A 14 7.56 4.06 -7.52
CA LEU A 14 6.52 3.46 -8.36
C LEU A 14 5.13 4.04 -8.06
N LEU A 15 4.80 4.21 -6.77
CA LEU A 15 3.54 4.84 -6.36
C LEU A 15 3.48 6.31 -6.76
N LEU A 16 4.58 7.04 -6.68
CA LEU A 16 4.64 8.45 -7.10
C LEU A 16 4.44 8.60 -8.62
N ILE A 17 5.01 7.70 -9.42
CA ILE A 17 4.77 7.64 -10.86
C ILE A 17 3.30 7.32 -11.14
N LEU A 18 2.73 6.34 -10.43
CA LEU A 18 1.34 5.97 -10.56
C LEU A 18 0.40 7.11 -10.14
N PHE A 19 0.74 7.84 -9.08
CA PHE A 19 0.04 9.05 -8.67
C PHE A 19 0.04 10.10 -9.79
N GLY A 20 1.21 10.39 -10.38
CA GLY A 20 1.31 11.35 -11.48
C GLY A 20 0.44 10.95 -12.68
N TYR A 21 0.48 9.67 -13.06
CA TYR A 21 -0.38 9.14 -14.11
C TYR A 21 -1.87 9.27 -13.77
N HIS A 22 -2.25 8.85 -12.56
CA HIS A 22 -3.63 8.92 -12.07
C HIS A 22 -4.13 10.37 -12.04
N PHE A 23 -3.34 11.28 -11.48
CA PHE A 23 -3.73 12.67 -11.29
C PHE A 23 -3.85 13.42 -12.62
N ILE A 24 -2.92 13.23 -13.55
CA ILE A 24 -2.89 13.98 -14.82
C ILE A 24 -3.82 13.33 -15.84
N TRP A 25 -3.50 12.11 -16.27
CA TRP A 25 -4.24 11.46 -17.38
C TRP A 25 -5.57 10.87 -16.93
N GLY A 26 -5.61 10.26 -15.76
CA GLY A 26 -6.84 9.71 -15.21
C GLY A 26 -7.89 10.79 -14.96
N ASN A 27 -7.50 11.94 -14.41
CA ASN A 27 -8.40 13.08 -14.20
C ASN A 27 -8.90 13.67 -15.53
N ALA A 28 -8.04 13.79 -16.54
CA ALA A 28 -8.44 14.26 -17.87
C ALA A 28 -9.42 13.28 -18.54
N ALA A 29 -9.15 11.97 -18.47
CA ALA A 29 -10.04 10.95 -19.00
C ALA A 29 -11.39 10.95 -18.29
N TYR A 30 -11.39 11.10 -16.95
CA TYR A 30 -12.64 11.17 -16.18
C TYR A 30 -13.44 12.44 -16.47
N ALA A 31 -12.76 13.58 -16.69
CA ALA A 31 -13.39 14.84 -17.07
C ALA A 31 -14.09 14.74 -18.42
N ALA A 32 -13.54 13.96 -19.38
CA ALA A 32 -14.13 13.73 -20.69
C ALA A 32 -15.44 12.92 -20.64
N LEU A 33 -15.69 12.19 -19.55
CA LEU A 33 -16.93 11.42 -19.33
C LEU A 33 -18.06 12.26 -18.71
N ARG A 34 -17.86 13.59 -18.56
CA ARG A 34 -18.85 14.46 -17.94
C ARG A 34 -20.14 14.46 -18.76
N PRO A 35 -21.30 14.09 -18.17
CA PRO A 35 -22.58 14.21 -18.83
C PRO A 35 -22.94 15.66 -19.12
N GLU A 36 -23.61 15.90 -20.23
CA GLU A 36 -24.21 17.20 -20.48
C GLU A 36 -25.30 17.47 -19.44
N ARG A 37 -25.26 18.65 -18.84
CA ARG A 37 -26.30 19.10 -17.90
C ARG A 37 -27.49 19.54 -18.75
N GLY A 38 -28.39 18.57 -19.06
CA GLY A 38 -29.62 18.85 -19.80
C GLY A 38 -30.61 19.64 -18.95
N SER A 39 -31.44 20.43 -19.62
CA SER A 39 -32.57 21.12 -19.02
C SER A 39 -33.57 20.12 -18.45
N GLU A 40 -33.98 20.32 -17.20
CA GLU A 40 -35.18 19.76 -16.52
C GLU A 40 -35.41 18.23 -16.52
N ASP A 41 -34.56 17.41 -17.18
CA ASP A 41 -34.71 15.95 -17.16
C ASP A 41 -34.04 15.36 -15.91
N ASP A 42 -34.87 14.79 -15.03
CA ASP A 42 -34.50 14.15 -13.76
C ASP A 42 -33.41 13.04 -13.97
N GLU A 43 -33.38 12.40 -15.13
CA GLU A 43 -32.38 11.37 -15.48
C GLU A 43 -30.99 11.95 -15.74
N ASN A 44 -30.88 13.10 -16.38
CA ASN A 44 -29.61 13.77 -16.63
C ASN A 44 -28.98 14.35 -15.37
N ASP A 45 -29.79 14.83 -14.44
CA ASP A 45 -29.33 15.30 -13.15
C ASP A 45 -28.80 14.14 -12.28
N LYS A 46 -29.45 12.97 -12.31
CA LYS A 46 -28.97 11.75 -11.67
C LYS A 46 -27.62 11.28 -12.26
N LYS A 47 -27.47 11.31 -13.58
CA LYS A 47 -26.21 10.95 -14.25
C LYS A 47 -25.08 11.92 -13.88
N PHE A 48 -25.37 13.23 -13.83
CA PHE A 48 -24.42 14.24 -13.42
C PHE A 48 -23.98 14.07 -11.96
N THR A 49 -24.93 13.82 -11.06
CA THR A 49 -24.66 13.57 -9.64
C THR A 49 -23.80 12.31 -9.45
N ALA A 50 -24.13 11.23 -10.15
CA ALA A 50 -23.33 10.00 -10.13
C ALA A 50 -21.91 10.22 -10.65
N TRP A 51 -21.75 10.98 -11.75
CA TRP A 51 -20.45 11.36 -12.27
C TRP A 51 -19.65 12.21 -11.28
N LEU A 52 -20.28 13.19 -10.62
CA LEU A 52 -19.63 14.06 -9.65
C LEU A 52 -19.13 13.26 -8.43
N ASN A 53 -19.97 12.37 -7.91
CA ASN A 53 -19.59 11.47 -6.81
C ASN A 53 -18.44 10.54 -7.22
N GLY A 54 -18.54 9.93 -8.40
CA GLY A 54 -17.46 9.09 -8.94
C GLY A 54 -16.16 9.86 -9.10
N ARG A 55 -16.22 11.12 -9.55
CA ARG A 55 -15.04 11.99 -9.65
C ARG A 55 -14.43 12.30 -8.28
N ALA A 56 -15.25 12.54 -7.27
CA ALA A 56 -14.77 12.76 -5.91
C ALA A 56 -14.03 11.53 -5.36
N VAL A 57 -14.60 10.34 -5.52
CA VAL A 57 -13.96 9.07 -5.13
C VAL A 57 -12.67 8.83 -5.91
N PHE A 58 -12.67 9.14 -7.21
CA PHE A 58 -11.46 9.06 -8.04
C PHE A 58 -10.34 9.96 -7.52
N GLN A 59 -10.66 11.20 -7.09
CA GLN A 59 -9.66 12.12 -6.52
C GLN A 59 -9.15 11.67 -5.15
N MET A 60 -9.99 11.01 -4.33
CA MET A 60 -9.55 10.42 -3.06
C MET A 60 -8.47 9.36 -3.29
N GLY A 61 -8.56 8.57 -4.36
CA GLY A 61 -7.52 7.62 -4.76
C GLY A 61 -6.16 8.26 -5.02
N SER A 62 -6.10 9.56 -5.33
CA SER A 62 -4.83 10.28 -5.47
C SER A 62 -4.09 10.40 -4.13
N ILE A 63 -4.80 10.60 -3.02
CA ILE A 63 -4.20 10.67 -1.67
C ILE A 63 -3.69 9.29 -1.25
N ASP A 64 -4.43 8.23 -1.58
CA ASP A 64 -4.05 6.84 -1.31
C ASP A 64 -2.79 6.39 -2.07
N LEU A 65 -2.42 7.10 -3.13
CA LEU A 65 -1.17 6.89 -3.84
C LEU A 65 -0.05 7.79 -3.32
N LEU A 66 -0.34 9.08 -3.11
CA LEU A 66 0.66 10.08 -2.74
C LEU A 66 1.19 9.89 -1.33
N LEU A 67 0.30 9.69 -0.35
CA LEU A 67 0.71 9.61 1.05
C LEU A 67 1.59 8.38 1.33
N PRO A 68 1.22 7.14 0.93
CA PRO A 68 2.12 6.00 1.08
C PRO A 68 3.40 6.12 0.25
N ALA A 69 3.37 6.75 -0.93
CA ALA A 69 4.58 7.02 -1.71
C ALA A 69 5.56 7.87 -0.91
N ALA A 70 5.09 8.97 -0.31
CA ALA A 70 5.90 9.83 0.53
C ALA A 70 6.46 9.08 1.75
N LEU A 71 5.64 8.32 2.46
CA LEU A 71 6.07 7.52 3.62
C LEU A 71 7.15 6.51 3.26
N LEU A 72 6.97 5.75 2.18
CA LEU A 72 7.95 4.75 1.73
C LEU A 72 9.26 5.41 1.26
N ILE A 73 9.20 6.56 0.61
CA ILE A 73 10.38 7.34 0.21
C ILE A 73 11.12 7.84 1.46
N LEU A 74 10.42 8.41 2.45
CA LEU A 74 11.02 8.89 3.69
C LEU A 74 11.70 7.76 4.47
N MET A 75 11.07 6.59 4.58
CA MET A 75 11.67 5.39 5.18
C MET A 75 12.87 4.88 4.34
N GLY A 76 12.74 4.87 3.02
CA GLY A 76 13.77 4.40 2.11
C GLY A 76 15.04 5.26 2.16
N PHE A 77 14.91 6.58 2.26
CA PHE A 77 16.02 7.52 2.44
C PHE A 77 16.45 7.73 3.91
N GLN A 78 15.84 6.98 4.84
CA GLN A 78 16.16 7.03 6.28
C GLN A 78 15.84 8.39 6.94
N PHE A 79 14.96 9.19 6.36
CA PHE A 79 14.42 10.40 7.00
C PHE A 79 13.35 10.07 8.04
N MET A 80 12.81 8.85 8.02
CA MET A 80 11.85 8.35 8.97
C MET A 80 12.22 6.92 9.39
N GLU A 81 11.99 6.60 10.66
CA GLU A 81 12.18 5.25 11.16
C GLU A 81 11.23 4.26 10.52
N VAL A 82 11.75 3.04 10.27
CA VAL A 82 10.96 1.97 9.68
C VAL A 82 9.97 1.42 10.71
N ASN A 83 8.69 1.48 10.39
CA ASN A 83 7.64 0.92 11.22
C ASN A 83 7.05 -0.32 10.55
N VAL A 84 7.34 -1.50 11.11
CA VAL A 84 6.92 -2.80 10.56
C VAL A 84 5.39 -2.94 10.53
N ALA A 85 4.69 -2.41 11.54
CA ALA A 85 3.22 -2.46 11.58
C ALA A 85 2.60 -1.63 10.44
N LEU A 86 3.16 -0.44 10.18
CA LEU A 86 2.75 0.40 9.05
C LEU A 86 3.04 -0.28 7.71
N LEU A 87 4.21 -0.90 7.55
CA LEU A 87 4.55 -1.65 6.35
C LEU A 87 3.60 -2.84 6.11
N SER A 88 3.25 -3.56 7.18
CA SER A 88 2.26 -4.64 7.10
C SER A 88 0.88 -4.12 6.68
N ALA A 89 0.44 -2.99 7.22
CA ALA A 89 -0.80 -2.35 6.82
C ALA A 89 -0.77 -1.94 5.33
N LEU A 90 0.33 -1.34 4.86
CA LEU A 90 0.51 -0.98 3.46
C LEU A 90 0.53 -2.19 2.53
N PHE A 91 1.15 -3.30 2.96
CA PHE A 91 1.10 -4.56 2.22
C PHE A 91 -0.33 -5.02 1.98
N PHE A 92 -1.14 -5.16 3.05
CA PHE A 92 -2.54 -5.59 2.91
C PHE A 92 -3.39 -4.58 2.14
N TRP A 93 -3.09 -3.29 2.27
CA TRP A 93 -3.78 -2.22 1.53
C TRP A 93 -3.60 -2.38 0.02
N TYR A 94 -2.35 -2.51 -0.45
CA TYR A 94 -2.07 -2.65 -1.88
C TYR A 94 -2.40 -4.02 -2.43
N LEU A 95 -2.28 -5.09 -1.63
CA LEU A 95 -2.80 -6.40 -1.99
C LEU A 95 -4.32 -6.35 -2.18
N GLY A 96 -5.03 -5.68 -1.28
CA GLY A 96 -6.47 -5.43 -1.40
C GLY A 96 -6.81 -4.69 -2.70
N TYR A 97 -6.11 -3.61 -2.99
CA TYR A 97 -6.31 -2.88 -4.26
C TYR A 97 -6.08 -3.75 -5.49
N ALA A 98 -5.02 -4.55 -5.52
CA ALA A 98 -4.76 -5.46 -6.63
C ALA A 98 -5.91 -6.47 -6.81
N LEU A 99 -6.39 -7.07 -5.71
CA LEU A 99 -7.48 -8.04 -5.73
C LEU A 99 -8.80 -7.40 -6.15
N PHE A 100 -9.21 -6.29 -5.54
CA PHE A 100 -10.48 -5.62 -5.89
C PHE A 100 -10.47 -5.09 -7.32
N TRP A 101 -9.35 -4.60 -7.80
CA TRP A 101 -9.22 -4.20 -9.21
C TRP A 101 -9.39 -5.39 -10.15
N LEU A 102 -8.73 -6.50 -9.85
CA LEU A 102 -8.86 -7.74 -10.63
C LEU A 102 -10.30 -8.27 -10.60
N LEU A 103 -10.96 -8.26 -9.45
CA LEU A 103 -12.36 -8.63 -9.30
C LEU A 103 -13.28 -7.72 -10.11
N SER A 104 -13.02 -6.42 -10.13
CA SER A 104 -13.79 -5.45 -10.92
C SER A 104 -13.73 -5.78 -12.42
N ILE A 105 -12.56 -6.18 -12.93
CA ILE A 105 -12.42 -6.65 -14.31
C ILE A 105 -13.16 -7.99 -14.48
N LEU A 106 -13.02 -8.90 -13.53
CA LEU A 106 -13.61 -10.23 -13.61
C LEU A 106 -15.15 -10.20 -13.66
N PHE A 107 -15.77 -9.31 -12.89
CA PHE A 107 -17.23 -9.16 -12.84
C PHE A 107 -17.80 -8.21 -13.89
N SER A 108 -16.96 -7.50 -14.68
CA SER A 108 -17.45 -6.63 -15.73
C SER A 108 -18.09 -7.46 -16.87
N LYS A 109 -19.28 -7.04 -17.31
CA LYS A 109 -19.97 -7.66 -18.44
C LYS A 109 -19.23 -7.31 -19.74
N GLY A 110 -19.09 -8.28 -20.68
CA GLY A 110 -18.49 -8.04 -21.99
C GLY A 110 -16.96 -7.92 -22.01
N ARG A 111 -16.28 -8.34 -20.92
CA ARG A 111 -14.81 -8.32 -20.81
C ARG A 111 -14.13 -9.07 -21.95
N LYS A 112 -13.02 -8.51 -22.44
CA LYS A 112 -12.12 -9.16 -23.41
C LYS A 112 -10.79 -9.50 -22.69
N LYS A 113 -10.04 -10.50 -23.20
CA LYS A 113 -8.71 -10.84 -22.65
C LYS A 113 -7.76 -9.63 -22.60
N MET A 114 -7.89 -8.71 -23.56
CA MET A 114 -7.11 -7.47 -23.61
C MET A 114 -7.39 -6.49 -22.46
N ASP A 115 -8.54 -6.57 -21.78
CA ASP A 115 -8.91 -5.63 -20.73
C ASP A 115 -8.02 -5.81 -19.49
N TYR A 116 -7.57 -7.03 -19.21
CA TYR A 116 -6.61 -7.31 -18.14
C TYR A 116 -5.26 -6.63 -18.38
N ALA A 117 -4.80 -6.54 -19.62
CA ALA A 117 -3.55 -5.88 -19.96
C ALA A 117 -3.71 -4.35 -20.04
N LYS A 118 -4.82 -3.87 -20.60
CA LYS A 118 -5.11 -2.42 -20.70
C LYS A 118 -5.33 -1.78 -19.35
N GLN A 119 -5.88 -2.53 -18.38
CA GLN A 119 -6.10 -2.08 -17.00
C GLN A 119 -5.06 -2.68 -16.05
N GLY A 120 -3.81 -2.73 -16.47
CA GLY A 120 -2.70 -3.37 -15.76
C GLY A 120 -2.28 -2.75 -14.43
N GLN A 121 -3.02 -1.77 -13.90
CA GLN A 121 -2.75 -1.12 -12.61
C GLN A 121 -2.74 -2.12 -11.44
N TRP A 122 -3.54 -3.19 -11.51
CA TRP A 122 -3.52 -4.26 -10.51
C TRP A 122 -2.14 -4.94 -10.37
N ILE A 123 -1.39 -5.05 -11.49
CA ILE A 123 -0.02 -5.59 -11.47
C ILE A 123 0.90 -4.67 -10.69
N LEU A 124 0.79 -3.35 -10.88
CA LEU A 124 1.60 -2.38 -10.15
C LEU A 124 1.33 -2.42 -8.65
N PHE A 125 0.07 -2.51 -8.24
CA PHE A 125 -0.29 -2.66 -6.83
C PHE A 125 0.26 -3.95 -6.24
N LEU A 126 0.21 -5.06 -6.99
CA LEU A 126 0.79 -6.32 -6.55
C LEU A 126 2.32 -6.22 -6.40
N VAL A 127 3.01 -5.59 -7.36
CA VAL A 127 4.46 -5.36 -7.29
C VAL A 127 4.81 -4.52 -6.06
N VAL A 128 4.09 -3.42 -5.80
CA VAL A 128 4.29 -2.59 -4.60
C VAL A 128 4.09 -3.40 -3.32
N ALA A 129 3.01 -4.19 -3.23
CA ALA A 129 2.76 -5.05 -2.08
C ALA A 129 3.92 -6.03 -1.84
N VAL A 130 4.43 -6.69 -2.89
CA VAL A 130 5.58 -7.60 -2.80
C VAL A 130 6.84 -6.87 -2.34
N LEU A 131 7.16 -5.70 -2.91
CA LEU A 131 8.33 -4.92 -2.54
C LEU A 131 8.29 -4.50 -1.06
N VAL A 132 7.13 -4.03 -0.59
CA VAL A 132 6.92 -3.65 0.81
C VAL A 132 7.06 -4.85 1.74
N SER A 133 6.46 -5.98 1.40
CA SER A 133 6.54 -7.22 2.20
C SER A 133 7.99 -7.75 2.29
N VAL A 134 8.68 -7.87 1.16
CA VAL A 134 10.08 -8.32 1.13
C VAL A 134 10.99 -7.33 1.87
N GLY A 135 10.76 -6.02 1.71
CA GLY A 135 11.50 -4.99 2.43
C GLY A 135 11.30 -5.10 3.94
N ALA A 136 10.07 -5.29 4.40
CA ALA A 136 9.75 -5.45 5.83
C ALA A 136 10.40 -6.70 6.43
N THR A 137 10.30 -7.86 5.77
CA THR A 137 10.92 -9.11 6.26
C THR A 137 12.44 -9.03 6.32
N LYS A 138 13.09 -8.38 5.35
CA LYS A 138 14.55 -8.17 5.37
C LYS A 138 14.99 -7.18 6.45
N PHE A 139 14.16 -6.19 6.76
CA PHE A 139 14.41 -5.23 7.82
C PHE A 139 14.33 -5.91 9.19
N ASP A 140 13.26 -6.66 9.45
CA ASP A 140 13.03 -7.38 10.71
C ASP A 140 14.14 -8.42 10.99
N ALA A 141 14.56 -9.15 9.97
CA ALA A 141 15.66 -10.12 10.08
C ALA A 141 17.03 -9.47 10.37
N ALA A 142 17.23 -8.19 10.01
CA ALA A 142 18.46 -7.46 10.24
C ALA A 142 18.52 -6.74 11.61
N THR A 143 17.37 -6.59 12.28
CA THR A 143 17.27 -5.89 13.56
C THR A 143 17.29 -6.94 14.69
N PRO A 144 18.34 -7.00 15.54
CA PRO A 144 18.37 -7.95 16.67
C PRO A 144 17.16 -7.71 17.58
N ASN A 145 16.38 -8.76 17.84
CA ASN A 145 15.26 -8.67 18.78
C ASN A 145 15.77 -8.57 20.22
N PRO A 146 15.73 -7.39 20.89
CA PRO A 146 16.27 -7.23 22.24
C PRO A 146 15.49 -8.06 23.28
N ALA A 147 14.24 -8.46 23.00
CA ALA A 147 13.42 -9.25 23.92
C ALA A 147 13.86 -10.73 24.00
N GLY A 148 14.50 -11.28 22.98
CA GLY A 148 14.97 -12.67 22.97
C GLY A 148 16.16 -12.91 23.91
N ASN A 149 17.02 -11.90 24.12
CA ASN A 149 18.22 -12.03 24.94
C ASN A 149 17.93 -11.89 26.44
N THR A 150 16.86 -11.21 26.84
CA THR A 150 16.50 -11.01 28.25
C THR A 150 15.90 -12.28 28.86
N ALA A 151 15.14 -13.05 28.10
CA ALA A 151 14.52 -14.30 28.57
C ALA A 151 15.56 -15.41 28.81
N MET A 152 16.63 -15.43 28.02
CA MET A 152 17.68 -16.46 28.16
C MET A 152 18.67 -16.15 29.28
N SER A 153 18.88 -14.87 29.61
CA SER A 153 19.77 -14.42 30.68
C SER A 153 19.16 -14.64 32.07
N THR A 154 17.84 -14.57 32.24
CA THR A 154 17.16 -14.78 33.51
C THR A 154 17.03 -16.25 33.92
N MET A 155 17.04 -17.19 32.95
CA MET A 155 17.01 -18.62 33.27
C MET A 155 18.35 -19.18 33.79
N THR A 156 19.48 -18.56 33.43
CA THR A 156 20.80 -19.07 33.79
C THR A 156 21.25 -18.60 35.22
N THR A 157 20.63 -17.56 35.77
CA THR A 157 21.03 -16.98 37.07
C THR A 157 20.29 -17.61 38.28
N SER A 158 19.25 -18.41 38.04
CA SER A 158 18.42 -18.99 39.11
C SER A 158 18.92 -20.33 39.65
N GLN A 159 20.03 -20.91 39.15
CA GLN A 159 20.51 -22.24 39.57
C GLN A 159 21.67 -22.26 40.59
N ASN A 160 22.17 -21.12 41.07
CA ASN A 160 23.24 -21.10 42.08
C ASN A 160 22.78 -20.46 43.41
N VAL A 161 21.82 -21.09 44.08
CA VAL A 161 21.57 -20.82 45.49
C VAL A 161 22.40 -21.85 46.31
N PRO A 162 23.43 -21.43 47.06
CA PRO A 162 24.15 -22.34 47.96
C PRO A 162 23.24 -22.75 49.11
N THR A 163 22.98 -24.05 49.27
CA THR A 163 22.38 -24.62 50.47
C THR A 163 23.28 -24.39 51.65
N ALA A 164 22.82 -23.59 52.62
CA ALA A 164 23.50 -23.38 53.89
C ALA A 164 23.54 -24.72 54.69
N PRO A 165 24.64 -24.99 55.43
CA PRO A 165 24.75 -26.20 56.25
C PRO A 165 23.82 -26.08 57.45
N GLN A 166 22.99 -27.08 57.67
CA GLN A 166 22.21 -27.29 58.91
C GLN A 166 23.16 -27.72 60.03
N GLN A 167 23.22 -26.95 61.13
CA GLN A 167 23.74 -27.41 62.44
C GLN A 167 22.61 -27.84 63.33
#